data_5d91ba3ac59dd3678117384472cb08a6
#
_entry.id   5d91ba3ac59dd3678117384472cb08a6
#
_cell.length_a   1.000
_cell.length_b   1.000
_cell.length_c   1.000
_cell.angle_alpha   90.00
_cell.angle_beta   90.00
_cell.angle_gamma   90.00
#
_symmetry.space_group_name_H-M   'P 1'
#
loop_
_entity.id
_entity.type
_entity.pdbx_description
1 polymer ?
#
loop_
_entity_poly.entity_id
_entity_poly.type
_entity_poly.pdbx_seq_one_letter_code
_entity_poly.pdbx_strand_id
1 'polypeptide(L)'
;PSSWSRYEECPRKYWLSRQRLPRKASMPAAMGTAVHNSVEDICNLDLSDREESEIGWLPPTAKAILDRHWALEKEAFLDTPRHPRWKDEMITKAHDGLVGALNILFSKSRMEKTALSGVSVGMWRNVQSMVLANEGTLVSECGRLMGRLDLLIADLDEDGNSTGWVVADLKTGKPPKIDLNEKVSRQLRFYRDLIK
;
A
#
# COMPACT_ATOMS: atom_id res chain seq x y z
N PRO A 1 -2.54 -0.54 16.02
CA PRO A 1 -4.02 -0.49 16.06
C PRO A 1 -4.66 -1.87 15.94
N SER A 2 -4.19 -2.75 15.03
CA SER A 2 -4.79 -4.08 14.82
C SER A 2 -4.71 -4.98 16.06
N SER A 3 -3.64 -4.86 16.85
CA SER A 3 -3.48 -5.61 18.10
C SER A 3 -4.47 -5.15 19.15
N TRP A 4 -4.71 -3.84 19.25
CA TRP A 4 -5.68 -3.27 20.18
C TRP A 4 -7.11 -3.71 19.83
N SER A 5 -7.53 -3.52 18.58
CA SER A 5 -8.87 -3.94 18.14
C SER A 5 -9.12 -5.44 18.37
N ARG A 6 -8.09 -6.28 18.19
CA ARG A 6 -8.19 -7.71 18.45
C ARG A 6 -8.36 -8.02 19.93
N TYR A 7 -7.71 -7.25 20.80
CA TYR A 7 -7.87 -7.37 22.25
C TYR A 7 -9.28 -6.95 22.69
N GLU A 8 -9.76 -5.80 22.19
CA GLU A 8 -11.13 -5.33 22.47
C GLU A 8 -12.20 -6.34 22.01
N GLU A 9 -12.03 -6.93 20.82
CA GLU A 9 -12.96 -7.95 20.32
C GLU A 9 -12.97 -9.20 21.20
N CYS A 10 -11.81 -9.68 21.60
CA CYS A 10 -11.68 -10.88 22.43
C CYS A 10 -10.25 -11.00 22.99
N PRO A 11 -10.01 -10.78 24.29
CA PRO A 11 -8.70 -10.92 24.90
C PRO A 11 -8.06 -12.29 24.67
N ARG A 12 -8.86 -13.38 24.66
CA ARG A 12 -8.38 -14.74 24.38
C ARG A 12 -7.88 -14.87 22.93
N LYS A 13 -8.58 -14.28 21.96
CA LYS A 13 -8.18 -14.24 20.54
C LYS A 13 -6.87 -13.47 20.39
N TYR A 14 -6.72 -12.36 21.11
CA TYR A 14 -5.47 -11.59 21.14
C TYR A 14 -4.34 -12.44 21.71
N TRP A 15 -4.54 -13.08 22.89
CA TRP A 15 -3.54 -13.95 23.51
C TRP A 15 -3.11 -15.09 22.57
N LEU A 16 -4.06 -15.81 21.97
CA LEU A 16 -3.79 -16.86 20.99
C LEU A 16 -2.99 -16.34 19.78
N SER A 17 -3.27 -15.11 19.32
CA SER A 17 -2.54 -14.52 18.19
C SER A 17 -1.08 -14.17 18.51
N ARG A 18 -0.71 -14.14 19.79
CA ARG A 18 0.68 -13.95 20.28
C ARG A 18 1.43 -15.27 20.43
N GLN A 19 0.73 -16.39 20.37
CA GLN A 19 1.34 -17.71 20.39
C GLN A 19 1.92 -18.04 19.01
N ARG A 20 2.98 -18.87 18.99
CA ARG A 20 3.56 -19.36 17.73
C ARG A 20 2.72 -20.50 17.13
N LEU A 21 1.45 -20.23 16.89
CA LEU A 21 0.55 -21.17 16.23
C LEU A 21 0.78 -21.17 14.72
N PRO A 22 0.64 -22.33 14.04
CA PRO A 22 0.71 -22.40 12.58
C PRO A 22 -0.29 -21.44 11.95
N ARG A 23 0.20 -20.52 11.15
CA ARG A 23 -0.66 -19.58 10.43
C ARG A 23 -1.42 -20.31 9.32
N LYS A 24 -2.64 -19.82 9.04
CA LYS A 24 -3.37 -20.22 7.85
C LYS A 24 -3.16 -19.14 6.80
N ALA A 25 -2.67 -19.53 5.64
CA ALA A 25 -2.55 -18.61 4.51
C ALA A 25 -3.93 -18.17 4.00
N SER A 26 -4.01 -16.96 3.46
CA SER A 26 -5.25 -16.34 2.98
C SER A 26 -4.99 -15.67 1.64
N MET A 27 -5.73 -16.06 0.59
CA MET A 27 -5.61 -15.46 -0.74
C MET A 27 -5.79 -13.92 -0.74
N PRO A 28 -6.81 -13.36 -0.04
CA PRO A 28 -6.92 -11.90 0.03
C PRO A 28 -5.72 -11.22 0.70
N ALA A 29 -5.09 -11.86 1.70
CA ALA A 29 -3.90 -11.32 2.35
C ALA A 29 -2.68 -11.37 1.41
N ALA A 30 -2.42 -12.50 0.75
CA ALA A 30 -1.33 -12.64 -0.22
C ALA A 30 -1.49 -11.63 -1.39
N MET A 31 -2.70 -11.51 -1.94
CA MET A 31 -3.00 -10.50 -2.94
C MET A 31 -2.71 -9.08 -2.44
N GLY A 32 -3.15 -8.77 -1.20
CA GLY A 32 -2.88 -7.47 -0.59
C GLY A 32 -1.38 -7.20 -0.47
N THR A 33 -0.61 -8.15 0.05
CA THR A 33 0.85 -8.03 0.18
C THR A 33 1.52 -7.82 -1.17
N ALA A 34 1.15 -8.58 -2.21
CA ALA A 34 1.70 -8.40 -3.55
C ALA A 34 1.44 -6.99 -4.11
N VAL A 35 0.25 -6.44 -3.90
CA VAL A 35 -0.10 -5.08 -4.35
C VAL A 35 0.67 -4.02 -3.55
N HIS A 36 0.74 -4.14 -2.21
CA HIS A 36 1.48 -3.20 -1.36
C HIS A 36 2.96 -3.16 -1.73
N ASN A 37 3.61 -4.32 -1.81
CA ASN A 37 5.03 -4.40 -2.20
C ASN A 37 5.26 -3.85 -3.61
N SER A 38 4.30 -4.03 -4.52
CA SER A 38 4.40 -3.46 -5.87
C SER A 38 4.30 -1.94 -5.88
N VAL A 39 3.41 -1.36 -5.08
CA VAL A 39 3.31 0.11 -4.94
C VAL A 39 4.59 0.65 -4.33
N GLU A 40 5.13 0.00 -3.28
CA GLU A 40 6.39 0.38 -2.65
C GLU A 40 7.54 0.41 -3.67
N ASP A 41 7.73 -0.68 -4.42
CA ASP A 41 8.80 -0.76 -5.43
C ASP A 41 8.64 0.28 -6.54
N ILE A 42 7.41 0.55 -7.01
CA ILE A 42 7.16 1.54 -8.06
C ILE A 42 7.42 2.96 -7.54
N CYS A 43 7.10 3.25 -6.29
CA CYS A 43 7.43 4.54 -5.66
C CYS A 43 8.94 4.73 -5.49
N ASN A 44 9.71 3.65 -5.35
CA ASN A 44 11.15 3.66 -5.13
C ASN A 44 12.00 3.36 -6.39
N LEU A 45 11.36 3.27 -7.56
CA LEU A 45 12.09 2.99 -8.80
C LEU A 45 13.19 4.01 -9.04
N ASP A 46 14.38 3.53 -9.33
CA ASP A 46 15.42 4.38 -9.93
C ASP A 46 15.07 4.65 -11.41
N LEU A 47 14.89 5.91 -11.71
CA LEU A 47 14.55 6.40 -13.04
C LEU A 47 15.69 7.24 -13.66
N SER A 48 16.88 7.21 -13.05
CA SER A 48 18.02 8.05 -13.48
C SER A 48 18.43 7.82 -14.94
N ASP A 49 18.33 6.57 -15.41
CA ASP A 49 18.71 6.17 -16.77
C ASP A 49 17.61 6.40 -17.83
N ARG A 50 16.47 7.00 -17.44
CA ARG A 50 15.34 7.25 -18.34
C ARG A 50 15.21 8.71 -18.71
N GLU A 51 14.74 8.96 -19.93
CA GLU A 51 14.43 10.32 -20.38
C GLU A 51 13.13 10.84 -19.73
N GLU A 52 13.11 12.10 -19.31
CA GLU A 52 11.95 12.70 -18.64
C GLU A 52 10.68 12.69 -19.49
N SER A 53 10.81 12.79 -20.81
CA SER A 53 9.72 12.78 -21.78
C SER A 53 9.19 11.38 -22.12
N GLU A 54 9.87 10.32 -21.69
CA GLU A 54 9.49 8.93 -22.00
C GLU A 54 8.11 8.61 -21.44
N ILE A 55 7.18 8.16 -22.29
CA ILE A 55 5.83 7.72 -21.95
C ILE A 55 5.64 6.23 -22.26
N GLY A 56 4.54 5.64 -21.79
CA GLY A 56 4.22 4.22 -22.05
C GLY A 56 5.02 3.23 -21.22
N TRP A 57 5.96 3.67 -20.42
CA TRP A 57 6.85 2.85 -19.61
C TRP A 57 6.18 2.29 -18.34
N LEU A 58 5.30 3.08 -17.71
CA LEU A 58 4.75 2.77 -16.38
C LEU A 58 3.87 1.52 -16.36
N PRO A 59 2.90 1.31 -17.27
CA PRO A 59 2.04 0.12 -17.21
C PRO A 59 2.81 -1.20 -17.35
N PRO A 60 3.72 -1.40 -18.32
CA PRO A 60 4.47 -2.65 -18.42
C PRO A 60 5.42 -2.85 -17.22
N THR A 61 6.04 -1.79 -16.72
CA THR A 61 6.90 -1.85 -15.53
C THR A 61 6.09 -2.25 -14.29
N ALA A 62 4.94 -1.62 -14.06
CA ALA A 62 4.06 -1.94 -12.95
C ALA A 62 3.57 -3.40 -13.03
N LYS A 63 3.22 -3.87 -14.23
CA LYS A 63 2.84 -5.26 -14.44
C LYS A 63 3.98 -6.22 -14.11
N ALA A 64 5.18 -5.97 -14.59
CA ALA A 64 6.34 -6.83 -14.33
C ALA A 64 6.69 -6.91 -12.84
N ILE A 65 6.59 -5.79 -12.12
CA ILE A 65 6.80 -5.74 -10.66
C ILE A 65 5.73 -6.56 -9.95
N LEU A 66 4.46 -6.40 -10.32
CA LEU A 66 3.37 -7.19 -9.73
C LEU A 66 3.53 -8.68 -10.01
N ASP A 67 3.86 -9.07 -11.23
CA ASP A 67 4.07 -10.48 -11.60
C ASP A 67 5.17 -11.11 -10.74
N ARG A 68 6.24 -10.38 -10.46
CA ARG A 68 7.33 -10.81 -9.56
C ARG A 68 6.84 -11.00 -8.12
N HIS A 69 6.14 -10.00 -7.54
CA HIS A 69 5.62 -10.12 -6.17
C HIS A 69 4.53 -11.19 -6.06
N TRP A 70 3.72 -11.36 -7.10
CA TRP A 70 2.73 -12.42 -7.17
C TRP A 70 3.36 -13.82 -7.11
N ALA A 71 4.47 -14.02 -7.83
CA ALA A 71 5.20 -15.28 -7.81
C ALA A 71 5.81 -15.56 -6.42
N LEU A 72 6.42 -14.55 -5.78
CA LEU A 72 6.97 -14.65 -4.42
C LEU A 72 5.89 -14.97 -3.38
N GLU A 73 4.76 -14.29 -3.45
CA GLU A 73 3.62 -14.55 -2.56
C GLU A 73 3.02 -15.94 -2.79
N LYS A 74 2.98 -16.42 -4.02
CA LYS A 74 2.54 -17.79 -4.33
C LYS A 74 3.44 -18.84 -3.69
N GLU A 75 4.75 -18.66 -3.78
CA GLU A 75 5.73 -19.55 -3.15
C GLU A 75 5.56 -19.56 -1.63
N ALA A 76 5.57 -18.41 -0.99
CA ALA A 76 5.38 -18.27 0.46
C ALA A 76 4.02 -18.82 0.94
N PHE A 77 2.97 -18.66 0.12
CA PHE A 77 1.64 -19.17 0.41
C PHE A 77 1.62 -20.70 0.41
N LEU A 78 2.24 -21.33 -0.59
CA LEU A 78 2.30 -22.79 -0.73
C LEU A 78 3.21 -23.45 0.30
N ASP A 79 4.25 -22.75 0.76
CA ASP A 79 5.13 -23.20 1.85
C ASP A 79 4.43 -23.14 3.23
N THR A 80 3.31 -22.43 3.34
CA THR A 80 2.55 -22.35 4.58
C THR A 80 1.84 -23.68 4.85
N PRO A 81 2.01 -24.34 6.03
CA PRO A 81 1.44 -25.68 6.30
C PRO A 81 -0.09 -25.77 6.17
N ARG A 82 -0.78 -24.64 6.28
CA ARG A 82 -2.24 -24.57 6.22
C ARG A 82 -2.65 -23.52 5.21
N HIS A 83 -2.79 -23.92 3.95
CA HIS A 83 -3.23 -23.02 2.88
C HIS A 83 -4.44 -23.61 2.12
N PRO A 84 -5.39 -22.78 1.66
CA PRO A 84 -6.39 -23.19 0.67
C PRO A 84 -5.71 -23.35 -0.70
N ARG A 85 -6.48 -23.74 -1.72
CA ARG A 85 -5.99 -23.75 -3.10
C ARG A 85 -5.61 -22.33 -3.53
N TRP A 86 -4.41 -22.17 -4.13
CA TRP A 86 -4.01 -20.94 -4.78
C TRP A 86 -4.91 -20.66 -6.00
N LYS A 87 -5.19 -19.40 -6.25
CA LYS A 87 -6.08 -18.93 -7.32
C LYS A 87 -5.34 -17.97 -8.22
N ASP A 88 -4.76 -18.49 -9.30
CA ASP A 88 -3.99 -17.68 -10.26
C ASP A 88 -4.85 -16.58 -10.90
N GLU A 89 -6.15 -16.82 -11.09
CA GLU A 89 -7.09 -15.84 -11.65
C GLU A 89 -7.24 -14.56 -10.83
N MET A 90 -6.83 -14.58 -9.56
CA MET A 90 -6.89 -13.38 -8.71
C MET A 90 -5.82 -12.33 -9.05
N ILE A 91 -4.84 -12.65 -9.88
CA ILE A 91 -3.84 -11.69 -10.36
C ILE A 91 -4.50 -10.52 -11.11
N THR A 92 -5.59 -10.76 -11.83
CA THR A 92 -6.34 -9.68 -12.50
C THR A 92 -6.85 -8.65 -11.50
N LYS A 93 -7.41 -9.10 -10.37
CA LYS A 93 -7.86 -8.20 -9.30
C LYS A 93 -6.70 -7.49 -8.61
N ALA A 94 -5.56 -8.16 -8.47
CA ALA A 94 -4.35 -7.53 -7.94
C ALA A 94 -3.87 -6.41 -8.89
N HIS A 95 -3.90 -6.66 -10.20
CA HIS A 95 -3.56 -5.67 -11.21
C HIS A 95 -4.51 -4.46 -11.17
N ASP A 96 -5.83 -4.69 -11.11
CA ASP A 96 -6.82 -3.61 -10.98
C ASP A 96 -6.58 -2.78 -9.70
N GLY A 97 -6.26 -3.46 -8.60
CA GLY A 97 -5.91 -2.81 -7.33
C GLY A 97 -4.64 -1.96 -7.44
N LEU A 98 -3.60 -2.46 -8.10
CA LEU A 98 -2.36 -1.73 -8.35
C LEU A 98 -2.61 -0.50 -9.23
N VAL A 99 -3.28 -0.67 -10.36
CA VAL A 99 -3.65 0.44 -11.27
C VAL A 99 -4.46 1.50 -10.53
N GLY A 100 -5.42 1.09 -9.70
CA GLY A 100 -6.20 2.00 -8.85
C GLY A 100 -5.32 2.81 -7.90
N ALA A 101 -4.37 2.16 -7.22
CA ALA A 101 -3.45 2.82 -6.30
C ALA A 101 -2.53 3.83 -7.02
N LEU A 102 -1.97 3.45 -8.17
CA LEU A 102 -1.12 4.35 -8.98
C LEU A 102 -1.90 5.55 -9.51
N ASN A 103 -3.14 5.37 -9.96
CA ASN A 103 -4.01 6.46 -10.38
C ASN A 103 -4.31 7.44 -9.22
N ILE A 104 -4.55 6.93 -8.01
CA ILE A 104 -4.75 7.77 -6.83
C ILE A 104 -3.49 8.57 -6.51
N LEU A 105 -2.32 7.93 -6.50
CA LEU A 105 -1.04 8.60 -6.28
C LEU A 105 -0.79 9.70 -7.32
N PHE A 106 -0.99 9.37 -8.60
CA PHE A 106 -0.84 10.34 -9.68
C PHE A 106 -1.83 11.50 -9.55
N SER A 107 -3.08 11.23 -9.16
CA SER A 107 -4.09 12.30 -8.96
C SER A 107 -3.71 13.28 -7.83
N LYS A 108 -2.92 12.85 -6.86
CA LYS A 108 -2.44 13.69 -5.77
C LYS A 108 -1.33 14.65 -6.20
N SER A 109 -0.62 14.36 -7.28
CA SER A 109 0.40 15.26 -7.85
C SER A 109 -0.19 16.52 -8.50
N ARG A 110 -1.52 16.61 -8.59
CA ARG A 110 -2.27 17.73 -9.22
C ARG A 110 -1.89 18.03 -10.66
N MET A 111 -1.18 17.12 -11.31
CA MET A 111 -0.87 17.24 -12.73
C MET A 111 -2.10 17.00 -13.59
N GLU A 112 -1.99 17.38 -14.87
CA GLU A 112 -3.05 17.13 -15.85
C GLU A 112 -3.42 15.64 -15.89
N LYS A 113 -4.72 15.37 -15.85
CA LYS A 113 -5.23 13.99 -15.85
C LYS A 113 -4.87 13.30 -17.15
N THR A 114 -4.11 12.24 -17.05
CA THR A 114 -3.80 11.35 -18.17
C THR A 114 -3.94 9.89 -17.73
N ALA A 115 -4.09 8.98 -18.69
CA ALA A 115 -4.00 7.56 -18.40
C ALA A 115 -2.57 7.20 -17.97
N LEU A 116 -2.38 6.12 -17.20
CA LEU A 116 -1.04 5.69 -16.76
C LEU A 116 -0.05 5.49 -17.91
N SER A 117 -0.55 5.15 -19.12
CA SER A 117 0.27 5.06 -20.33
C SER A 117 0.77 6.41 -20.84
N GLY A 118 0.12 7.51 -20.51
CA GLY A 118 0.52 8.86 -20.85
C GLY A 118 1.40 9.53 -19.77
N VAL A 119 1.59 8.88 -18.62
CA VAL A 119 2.44 9.41 -17.56
C VAL A 119 3.91 9.32 -17.99
N SER A 120 4.55 10.49 -18.13
CA SER A 120 5.98 10.55 -18.45
C SER A 120 6.84 10.24 -17.22
N VAL A 121 8.11 9.91 -17.44
CA VAL A 121 9.10 9.70 -16.37
C VAL A 121 9.20 10.94 -15.49
N GLY A 122 9.27 12.13 -16.05
CA GLY A 122 9.30 13.38 -15.28
C GLY A 122 8.05 13.58 -14.42
N MET A 123 6.87 13.26 -14.94
CA MET A 123 5.63 13.29 -14.16
C MET A 123 5.69 12.30 -12.98
N TRP A 124 6.23 11.10 -13.19
CA TRP A 124 6.32 10.12 -12.11
C TRP A 124 7.38 10.49 -11.07
N ARG A 125 8.50 11.10 -11.45
CA ARG A 125 9.46 11.68 -10.49
C ARG A 125 8.82 12.69 -9.55
N ASN A 126 7.89 13.50 -10.05
CA ASN A 126 7.11 14.41 -9.19
C ASN A 126 6.21 13.64 -8.23
N VAL A 127 5.59 12.52 -8.65
CA VAL A 127 4.84 11.64 -7.72
C VAL A 127 5.79 11.07 -6.66
N GLN A 128 6.97 10.58 -7.05
CA GLN A 128 7.96 10.05 -6.12
C GLN A 128 8.40 11.11 -5.09
N SER A 129 8.61 12.35 -5.51
CA SER A 129 9.03 13.44 -4.61
C SER A 129 7.98 13.79 -3.55
N MET A 130 6.70 13.51 -3.82
CA MET A 130 5.60 13.70 -2.86
C MET A 130 5.50 12.55 -1.85
N VAL A 131 6.00 11.35 -2.17
CA VAL A 131 5.94 10.20 -1.27
C VAL A 131 7.07 10.34 -0.23
N LEU A 132 6.72 10.81 0.96
CA LEU A 132 7.66 11.07 2.05
C LEU A 132 8.08 9.77 2.76
N ALA A 133 7.19 8.79 2.82
CA ALA A 133 7.48 7.45 3.31
C ALA A 133 6.49 6.43 2.72
N ASN A 134 6.99 5.24 2.44
CA ASN A 134 6.19 4.06 2.11
C ASN A 134 6.60 2.90 3.03
N GLU A 135 5.62 2.09 3.46
CA GLU A 135 5.82 0.99 4.39
C GLU A 135 6.62 1.39 5.66
N GLY A 136 6.43 2.65 6.11
CA GLY A 136 7.15 3.23 7.23
C GLY A 136 6.70 2.72 8.60
N THR A 137 7.66 2.47 9.50
CA THR A 137 7.35 2.15 10.90
C THR A 137 7.36 3.41 11.75
N LEU A 138 6.22 3.72 12.37
CA LEU A 138 6.08 4.80 13.32
C LEU A 138 6.18 4.26 14.74
N VAL A 139 6.95 4.93 15.58
CA VAL A 139 7.11 4.58 17.00
C VAL A 139 6.89 5.84 17.82
N SER A 140 6.04 5.75 18.85
CA SER A 140 5.86 6.86 19.79
C SER A 140 7.14 7.15 20.56
N GLU A 141 7.32 8.39 21.04
CA GLU A 141 8.48 8.80 21.85
C GLU A 141 8.73 7.87 23.04
N CYS A 142 7.68 7.40 23.70
CA CYS A 142 7.81 6.48 24.82
C CYS A 142 8.09 5.01 24.41
N GLY A 143 8.17 4.69 23.10
CA GLY A 143 8.42 3.35 22.55
C GLY A 143 7.30 2.34 22.75
N ARG A 144 6.18 2.73 23.39
CA ARG A 144 5.09 1.80 23.74
C ARG A 144 4.05 1.60 22.62
N LEU A 145 3.94 2.57 21.73
CA LEU A 145 3.01 2.52 20.60
C LEU A 145 3.82 2.42 19.30
N MET A 146 3.39 1.53 18.45
CA MET A 146 4.01 1.31 17.15
C MET A 146 2.93 1.05 16.10
N GLY A 147 3.13 1.62 14.93
CA GLY A 147 2.30 1.38 13.75
C GLY A 147 3.15 1.29 12.50
N ARG A 148 2.66 0.57 11.50
CA ARG A 148 3.23 0.55 10.15
C ARG A 148 2.23 1.24 9.24
N LEU A 149 2.65 2.35 8.64
CA LEU A 149 1.87 3.07 7.63
C LEU A 149 2.20 2.52 6.24
N ASP A 150 1.23 2.54 5.35
CA ASP A 150 1.47 2.15 3.95
C ASP A 150 2.11 3.31 3.20
N LEU A 151 1.55 4.52 3.31
CA LEU A 151 2.03 5.70 2.59
C LEU A 151 1.88 6.97 3.45
N LEU A 152 2.90 7.82 3.41
CA LEU A 152 2.87 9.21 3.85
C LEU A 152 3.17 10.10 2.64
N ILE A 153 2.25 10.98 2.31
CA ILE A 153 2.31 11.81 1.11
C ILE A 153 2.28 13.28 1.52
N ALA A 154 3.10 14.13 0.89
CA ALA A 154 2.98 15.57 1.03
C ALA A 154 1.63 16.03 0.47
N ASP A 155 0.91 16.86 1.22
CA ASP A 155 -0.27 17.56 0.72
C ASP A 155 0.18 18.86 0.08
N LEU A 156 -0.14 19.06 -1.20
CA LEU A 156 0.32 20.20 -1.96
C LEU A 156 -0.85 21.18 -2.21
N ASP A 157 -0.56 22.50 -2.19
CA ASP A 157 -1.48 23.52 -2.64
C ASP A 157 -1.51 23.62 -4.18
N GLU A 158 -2.24 24.61 -4.72
CA GLU A 158 -2.34 24.84 -6.16
C GLU A 158 -1.00 25.28 -6.79
N ASP A 159 -0.12 25.85 -6.00
CA ASP A 159 1.20 26.30 -6.40
C ASP A 159 2.29 25.23 -6.24
N GLY A 160 1.92 24.03 -5.75
CA GLY A 160 2.82 22.90 -5.50
C GLY A 160 3.61 22.97 -4.20
N ASN A 161 3.28 23.89 -3.28
CA ASN A 161 3.92 23.97 -1.98
C ASN A 161 3.27 22.98 -1.00
N SER A 162 4.09 22.40 -0.12
CA SER A 162 3.58 21.49 0.90
C SER A 162 2.80 22.25 1.98
N THR A 163 1.53 21.89 2.14
CA THR A 163 0.63 22.45 3.17
C THR A 163 0.43 21.51 4.36
N GLY A 164 0.90 20.28 4.24
CA GLY A 164 0.75 19.27 5.29
C GLY A 164 1.07 17.86 4.78
N TRP A 165 0.52 16.88 5.46
CA TRP A 165 0.72 15.46 5.16
C TRP A 165 -0.59 14.70 5.06
N VAL A 166 -0.62 13.75 4.16
CA VAL A 166 -1.71 12.78 4.03
C VAL A 166 -1.20 11.39 4.39
N VAL A 167 -1.79 10.80 5.41
CA VAL A 167 -1.59 9.38 5.71
C VAL A 167 -2.56 8.58 4.87
N ALA A 168 -2.05 7.75 3.99
CA ALA A 168 -2.85 6.87 3.16
C ALA A 168 -2.62 5.39 3.56
N ASP A 169 -3.70 4.63 3.60
CA ASP A 169 -3.70 3.20 3.91
C ASP A 169 -4.35 2.47 2.74
N LEU A 170 -3.58 1.60 2.11
CA LEU A 170 -3.98 0.90 0.90
C LEU A 170 -4.85 -0.31 1.25
N LYS A 171 -6.05 -0.34 0.72
CA LYS A 171 -7.00 -1.44 0.94
C LYS A 171 -7.38 -2.10 -0.38
N THR A 172 -6.96 -3.35 -0.55
CA THR A 172 -7.29 -4.18 -1.72
C THR A 172 -8.62 -4.93 -1.59
N GLY A 173 -9.35 -4.71 -0.49
CA GLY A 173 -10.66 -5.28 -0.22
C GLY A 173 -11.81 -4.54 -0.93
N LYS A 174 -13.04 -4.99 -0.68
CA LYS A 174 -14.22 -4.28 -1.19
C LYS A 174 -14.31 -2.88 -0.56
N PRO A 175 -14.54 -1.83 -1.35
CA PRO A 175 -14.74 -0.50 -0.81
C PRO A 175 -15.96 -0.46 0.12
N PRO A 176 -15.96 0.39 1.16
CA PRO A 176 -17.11 0.59 2.02
C PRO A 176 -18.28 1.17 1.20
N LYS A 177 -19.52 0.79 1.58
CA LYS A 177 -20.71 1.19 0.80
C LYS A 177 -21.16 2.63 1.05
N ILE A 178 -20.88 3.19 2.23
CA ILE A 178 -21.40 4.51 2.65
C ILE A 178 -20.29 5.36 3.28
N ASP A 179 -19.57 4.86 4.28
CA ASP A 179 -18.52 5.59 5.02
C ASP A 179 -17.30 4.73 5.30
N LEU A 180 -16.18 5.39 5.66
CA LEU A 180 -15.01 4.68 6.13
C LEU A 180 -15.38 3.82 7.34
N ASN A 181 -15.00 2.55 7.29
CA ASN A 181 -15.12 1.65 8.43
C ASN A 181 -14.44 2.28 9.65
N GLU A 182 -15.11 2.28 10.80
CA GLU A 182 -14.59 2.87 12.05
C GLU A 182 -13.19 2.35 12.41
N LYS A 183 -12.89 1.08 12.14
CA LYS A 183 -11.56 0.49 12.36
C LYS A 183 -10.50 1.16 11.51
N VAL A 184 -10.79 1.48 10.25
CA VAL A 184 -9.86 2.19 9.34
C VAL A 184 -9.69 3.63 9.80
N SER A 185 -10.79 4.32 10.14
CA SER A 185 -10.73 5.69 10.67
C SER A 185 -9.88 5.76 11.94
N ARG A 186 -10.03 4.80 12.87
CA ARG A 186 -9.23 4.70 14.09
C ARG A 186 -7.76 4.45 13.78
N GLN A 187 -7.46 3.61 12.79
CA GLN A 187 -6.09 3.34 12.34
C GLN A 187 -5.42 4.60 11.79
N LEU A 188 -6.09 5.35 10.92
CA LEU A 188 -5.56 6.58 10.33
C LEU A 188 -5.34 7.67 11.39
N ARG A 189 -6.29 7.85 12.35
CA ARG A 189 -6.12 8.79 13.48
C ARG A 189 -4.92 8.40 14.33
N PHE A 190 -4.73 7.12 14.60
CA PHE A 190 -3.58 6.63 15.36
C PHE A 190 -2.26 6.94 14.66
N TYR A 191 -2.17 6.73 13.33
CA TYR A 191 -0.97 7.10 12.57
C TYR A 191 -0.72 8.61 12.59
N ARG A 192 -1.76 9.40 12.37
CA ARG A 192 -1.68 10.87 12.48
C ARG A 192 -1.09 11.32 13.84
N ASP A 193 -1.53 10.69 14.91
CA ASP A 193 -1.10 11.06 16.27
C ASP A 193 0.32 10.55 16.59
N LEU A 194 0.86 9.59 15.82
CA LEU A 194 2.25 9.13 15.92
C LEU A 194 3.23 9.98 15.11
N ILE A 195 2.74 10.71 14.09
CA ILE A 195 3.59 11.54 13.21
C ILE A 195 3.82 12.94 13.81
N LYS A 196 2.98 13.37 14.74
CA LYS A 196 3.14 14.65 15.46
C LYS A 196 4.35 14.65 16.36
#